data_69f4fc98eae3875533b309cf49a6041a
#
_entry.id   69f4fc98eae3875533b309cf49a6041a
#
_cell.length_a   1.000
_cell.length_b   1.000
_cell.length_c   1.000
_cell.angle_alpha   90.00
_cell.angle_beta   90.00
_cell.angle_gamma   90.00
#
_symmetry.space_group_name_H-M   'P 1'
#
loop_
_entity.id
_entity.type
_entity.pdbx_description
1 polymer ?
#
loop_
_entity_poly.entity_id
_entity_poly.type
_entity_poly.pdbx_seq_one_letter_code
_entity_poly.pdbx_strand_id
1 'polypeptide(L)'
;MEQLQYQEGRTEISHYGKVALIDRLTEGSGCQHDDCAVLGEGPKRILITTQTMVEGVDFDMMYTPLKHLGYKSVAIAISNIAAMNGTPRQALVSVAVSNRYSVEAMDELYAGIRLCCERYDVSLVGGDTASTRAGMVITVTVVGEVEEEKITHRRGAQHNDLICVSGDLGSAYAGLLVLEREKVTYQANPDFQPDLAGFDYVLERFLKPEPRMDIVKSLAEREVVPTAMTDVSEGLADSLLHLCRASGCGCEVYEERLPIDYQCSRVCSEMSKNMLPVSCALNGGKDYELLFTVSQKDYEKIKEMEGIHIIGYVTESGMPAVMVTPQNTTIELKAQGFTAQ
;
A
#
# COMPACT_ATOMS: atom_id res chain seq x y z
N MET A 1 -8.47 3.44 -38.37
CA MET A 1 -7.44 3.62 -37.31
C MET A 1 -6.67 4.87 -37.66
N GLU A 2 -7.10 6.01 -37.15
CA GLU A 2 -6.40 7.29 -37.34
C GLU A 2 -5.09 7.22 -36.54
N GLN A 3 -3.98 7.39 -37.25
CA GLN A 3 -2.67 7.61 -36.65
C GLN A 3 -2.75 8.91 -35.85
N LEU A 4 -2.66 8.83 -34.52
CA LEU A 4 -2.42 9.98 -33.68
C LEU A 4 -1.10 10.61 -34.17
N GLN A 5 -1.18 11.70 -34.88
CA GLN A 5 -0.02 12.53 -35.21
C GLN A 5 0.62 12.99 -33.92
N TYR A 6 1.84 12.53 -33.67
CA TYR A 6 2.70 13.05 -32.60
C TYR A 6 2.86 14.56 -32.80
N GLN A 7 2.23 15.36 -31.95
CA GLN A 7 2.49 16.79 -31.89
C GLN A 7 3.83 17.01 -31.20
N GLU A 8 4.79 17.63 -31.88
CA GLU A 8 6.03 18.10 -31.28
C GLU A 8 5.72 18.91 -30.01
N GLY A 9 6.32 18.53 -28.88
CA GLY A 9 6.15 19.20 -27.57
C GLY A 9 5.27 18.48 -26.55
N ARG A 10 4.77 17.26 -26.82
CA ARG A 10 4.06 16.44 -25.83
C ARG A 10 4.97 15.41 -25.19
N THR A 11 4.99 15.38 -23.86
CA THR A 11 5.68 14.35 -23.08
C THR A 11 4.69 13.28 -22.64
N GLU A 12 4.94 12.03 -22.96
CA GLU A 12 4.12 10.91 -22.51
C GLU A 12 4.28 10.72 -20.99
N ILE A 13 3.18 10.41 -20.29
CA ILE A 13 3.17 10.17 -18.84
C ILE A 13 4.14 9.04 -18.46
N SER A 14 4.24 8.00 -19.29
CA SER A 14 5.17 6.87 -19.11
C SER A 14 6.64 7.28 -19.02
N HIS A 15 7.01 8.36 -19.71
CA HIS A 15 8.37 8.91 -19.69
C HIS A 15 8.61 9.94 -18.57
N TYR A 16 7.53 10.50 -18.00
CA TYR A 16 7.62 11.53 -17.00
C TYR A 16 7.79 10.97 -15.57
N GLY A 17 7.21 9.80 -15.32
CA GLY A 17 7.17 9.16 -14.01
C GLY A 17 6.04 9.67 -13.10
N LYS A 18 5.52 8.77 -12.24
CA LYS A 18 4.36 9.04 -11.37
C LYS A 18 4.65 10.17 -10.37
N VAL A 19 5.81 10.12 -9.71
CA VAL A 19 6.20 11.08 -8.67
C VAL A 19 6.36 12.48 -9.26
N ALA A 20 7.13 12.61 -10.35
CA ALA A 20 7.34 13.90 -11.01
C ALA A 20 6.01 14.48 -11.56
N LEU A 21 5.10 13.62 -12.05
CA LEU A 21 3.78 14.06 -12.50
C LEU A 21 2.96 14.63 -11.34
N ILE A 22 2.93 13.94 -10.20
CA ILE A 22 2.22 14.42 -9.00
C ILE A 22 2.78 15.77 -8.54
N ASP A 23 4.10 15.89 -8.42
CA ASP A 23 4.77 17.14 -8.03
C ASP A 23 4.35 18.29 -8.96
N ARG A 24 4.37 18.06 -10.28
CA ARG A 24 3.96 19.05 -11.26
C ARG A 24 2.48 19.46 -11.16
N LEU A 25 1.59 18.48 -10.98
CA LEU A 25 0.14 18.74 -10.90
C LEU A 25 -0.26 19.44 -9.60
N THR A 26 0.53 19.27 -8.55
CA THR A 26 0.28 19.85 -7.22
C THR A 26 1.16 21.08 -6.93
N GLU A 27 1.98 21.51 -7.87
CA GLU A 27 2.82 22.70 -7.74
C GLU A 27 1.96 23.94 -7.43
N GLY A 28 2.33 24.69 -6.40
CA GLY A 28 1.60 25.86 -5.94
C GLY A 28 0.27 25.59 -5.24
N SER A 29 -0.11 24.30 -5.08
CA SER A 29 -1.25 23.91 -4.25
C SER A 29 -0.82 23.73 -2.79
N GLY A 30 -1.78 23.62 -1.87
CA GLY A 30 -1.52 23.25 -0.47
C GLY A 30 -1.31 21.75 -0.24
N CYS A 31 -0.92 20.99 -1.27
CA CYS A 31 -0.73 19.53 -1.16
C CYS A 31 0.40 19.19 -0.19
N GLN A 32 0.11 18.34 0.79
CA GLN A 32 1.05 17.97 1.85
C GLN A 32 1.95 16.79 1.46
N HIS A 33 1.67 16.10 0.34
CA HIS A 33 2.40 14.90 -0.15
C HIS A 33 2.52 13.80 0.91
N ASP A 34 1.47 13.60 1.69
CA ASP A 34 1.37 12.62 2.76
C ASP A 34 0.29 11.57 2.46
N ASP A 35 0.10 10.57 3.31
CA ASP A 35 -0.91 9.53 3.13
C ASP A 35 -2.33 10.06 3.27
N CYS A 36 -2.52 11.12 4.09
CA CYS A 36 -3.77 11.87 4.17
C CYS A 36 -3.52 13.37 4.12
N ALA A 37 -4.54 14.11 3.71
CA ALA A 37 -4.62 15.55 3.99
C ALA A 37 -4.99 15.75 5.46
N VAL A 38 -4.31 16.69 6.13
CA VAL A 38 -4.56 17.08 7.52
C VAL A 38 -5.32 18.41 7.53
N LEU A 39 -6.51 18.42 8.12
CA LEU A 39 -7.39 19.59 8.16
C LEU A 39 -7.74 19.99 9.60
N GLY A 40 -8.20 21.24 9.74
CA GLY A 40 -8.63 21.81 11.00
C GLY A 40 -7.46 22.37 11.84
N GLU A 41 -7.81 22.91 13.00
CA GLU A 41 -6.90 23.44 14.00
C GLU A 41 -7.30 22.95 15.39
N GLY A 42 -6.39 22.98 16.36
CA GLY A 42 -6.66 22.57 17.74
C GLY A 42 -6.12 21.18 18.07
N PRO A 43 -6.49 20.61 19.22
CA PRO A 43 -5.88 19.40 19.77
C PRO A 43 -6.22 18.10 18.99
N LYS A 44 -7.27 18.13 18.19
CA LYS A 44 -7.64 17.04 17.26
C LYS A 44 -7.64 17.54 15.83
N ARG A 45 -7.07 16.77 14.95
CA ARG A 45 -7.00 17.03 13.50
C ARG A 45 -7.84 16.02 12.74
N ILE A 46 -8.37 16.45 11.62
CA ILE A 46 -9.11 15.59 10.69
C ILE A 46 -8.15 15.09 9.63
N LEU A 47 -8.15 13.81 9.40
CA LEU A 47 -7.45 13.13 8.31
C LEU A 47 -8.44 12.82 7.21
N ILE A 48 -8.11 13.15 5.96
CA ILE A 48 -8.92 12.79 4.79
C ILE A 48 -8.01 12.15 3.74
N THR A 49 -8.41 10.99 3.27
CA THR A 49 -7.75 10.29 2.17
C THR A 49 -8.78 9.81 1.15
N THR A 50 -8.34 9.61 -0.09
CA THR A 50 -9.15 8.99 -1.14
C THR A 50 -8.33 7.97 -1.92
N GLN A 51 -8.92 6.81 -2.18
CA GLN A 51 -8.30 5.71 -2.94
C GLN A 51 -9.22 5.29 -4.08
N THR A 52 -8.64 5.11 -5.26
CA THR A 52 -9.37 4.68 -6.45
C THR A 52 -8.82 3.33 -6.91
N MET A 53 -9.71 2.39 -7.20
CA MET A 53 -9.42 1.08 -7.79
C MET A 53 -10.09 0.97 -9.15
N VAL A 54 -9.35 0.52 -10.14
CA VAL A 54 -9.81 0.38 -11.53
C VAL A 54 -9.73 -1.08 -11.96
N GLU A 55 -10.82 -1.60 -12.52
CA GLU A 55 -10.87 -2.96 -13.09
C GLU A 55 -9.85 -3.10 -14.23
N GLY A 56 -9.12 -4.22 -14.21
CA GLY A 56 -8.03 -4.51 -15.15
C GLY A 56 -6.69 -3.88 -14.77
N VAL A 57 -6.63 -3.08 -13.67
CA VAL A 57 -5.40 -2.48 -13.13
C VAL A 57 -5.19 -2.93 -11.69
N ASP A 58 -6.16 -2.66 -10.80
CA ASP A 58 -6.05 -2.95 -9.38
C ASP A 58 -6.72 -4.27 -8.99
N PHE A 59 -7.64 -4.75 -9.80
CA PHE A 59 -8.35 -6.02 -9.63
C PHE A 59 -8.84 -6.56 -10.98
N ASP A 60 -9.05 -7.87 -11.05
CA ASP A 60 -9.63 -8.55 -12.20
C ASP A 60 -10.83 -9.40 -11.75
N MET A 61 -11.95 -9.23 -12.44
CA MET A 61 -13.21 -9.91 -12.11
C MET A 61 -13.19 -11.42 -12.37
N MET A 62 -12.18 -11.93 -13.08
CA MET A 62 -12.03 -13.38 -13.29
C MET A 62 -11.65 -14.13 -12.01
N TYR A 63 -10.98 -13.45 -11.08
CA TYR A 63 -10.51 -14.09 -9.85
C TYR A 63 -10.80 -13.28 -8.56
N THR A 64 -11.39 -12.09 -8.68
CA THR A 64 -11.67 -11.26 -7.50
C THR A 64 -13.16 -11.36 -7.11
N PRO A 65 -13.52 -12.05 -6.01
CA PRO A 65 -14.89 -12.07 -5.51
C PRO A 65 -15.35 -10.68 -5.10
N LEU A 66 -16.56 -10.29 -5.49
CA LEU A 66 -17.10 -8.94 -5.23
C LEU A 66 -17.09 -8.56 -3.75
N LYS A 67 -17.40 -9.51 -2.87
CA LYS A 67 -17.34 -9.27 -1.42
C LYS A 67 -15.93 -8.95 -0.92
N HIS A 68 -14.90 -9.64 -1.45
CA HIS A 68 -13.50 -9.33 -1.13
C HIS A 68 -13.09 -7.98 -1.73
N LEU A 69 -13.53 -7.67 -2.96
CA LEU A 69 -13.28 -6.39 -3.61
C LEU A 69 -13.86 -5.23 -2.79
N GLY A 70 -15.11 -5.36 -2.33
CA GLY A 70 -15.74 -4.38 -1.47
C GLY A 70 -14.98 -4.17 -0.15
N TYR A 71 -14.57 -5.25 0.50
CA TYR A 71 -13.74 -5.18 1.72
C TYR A 71 -12.41 -4.47 1.45
N LYS A 72 -11.67 -4.93 0.44
CA LYS A 72 -10.37 -4.38 0.04
C LYS A 72 -10.45 -2.89 -0.26
N SER A 73 -11.49 -2.43 -0.95
CA SER A 73 -11.63 -1.02 -1.34
C SER A 73 -11.67 -0.07 -0.14
N VAL A 74 -12.29 -0.49 0.96
CA VAL A 74 -12.31 0.30 2.22
C VAL A 74 -11.03 0.09 3.01
N ALA A 75 -10.53 -1.14 3.08
CA ALA A 75 -9.33 -1.49 3.83
C ALA A 75 -8.10 -0.67 3.40
N ILE A 76 -7.89 -0.51 2.09
CA ILE A 76 -6.75 0.26 1.56
C ILE A 76 -6.84 1.77 1.88
N ALA A 77 -8.06 2.31 1.97
CA ALA A 77 -8.24 3.70 2.39
C ALA A 77 -8.04 3.87 3.90
N ILE A 78 -8.44 2.88 4.71
CA ILE A 78 -8.15 2.86 6.16
C ILE A 78 -6.65 2.75 6.41
N SER A 79 -5.89 2.03 5.56
CA SER A 79 -4.43 1.92 5.67
C SER A 79 -3.74 3.28 5.67
N ASN A 80 -4.18 4.21 4.83
CA ASN A 80 -3.65 5.57 4.81
C ASN A 80 -3.90 6.34 6.12
N ILE A 81 -5.08 6.12 6.76
CA ILE A 81 -5.36 6.71 8.08
C ILE A 81 -4.42 6.11 9.14
N ALA A 82 -4.20 4.78 9.08
CA ALA A 82 -3.26 4.09 9.96
C ALA A 82 -1.83 4.62 9.77
N ALA A 83 -1.41 4.86 8.52
CA ALA A 83 -0.10 5.40 8.16
C ALA A 83 0.18 6.80 8.74
N MET A 84 -0.86 7.52 9.16
CA MET A 84 -0.72 8.78 9.86
C MET A 84 -1.07 8.71 11.36
N ASN A 85 -1.02 7.49 11.91
CA ASN A 85 -1.29 7.21 13.33
C ASN A 85 -2.71 7.63 13.77
N GLY A 86 -3.65 7.65 12.81
CA GLY A 86 -5.01 8.10 12.99
C GLY A 86 -6.01 7.00 13.30
N THR A 87 -7.22 7.40 13.63
CA THR A 87 -8.38 6.53 13.82
C THR A 87 -9.42 6.82 12.73
N PRO A 88 -9.78 5.86 11.87
CA PRO A 88 -10.81 6.06 10.85
C PRO A 88 -12.19 6.22 11.51
N ARG A 89 -13.08 7.01 10.90
CA ARG A 89 -14.41 7.30 11.45
C ARG A 89 -15.53 7.15 10.44
N GLN A 90 -15.35 7.67 9.24
CA GLN A 90 -16.39 7.73 8.23
C GLN A 90 -15.84 7.36 6.87
N ALA A 91 -16.68 6.74 6.04
CA ALA A 91 -16.35 6.41 4.65
C ALA A 91 -17.45 6.90 3.70
N LEU A 92 -17.03 7.35 2.52
CA LEU A 92 -17.89 7.59 1.36
C LEU A 92 -17.37 6.70 0.22
N VAL A 93 -18.31 6.07 -0.50
CA VAL A 93 -17.97 5.15 -1.60
C VAL A 93 -18.63 5.60 -2.88
N SER A 94 -17.83 5.92 -3.89
CA SER A 94 -18.32 6.20 -5.24
C SER A 94 -18.00 5.03 -6.16
N VAL A 95 -19.01 4.51 -6.87
CA VAL A 95 -18.86 3.37 -7.77
C VAL A 95 -19.33 3.74 -9.17
N ALA A 96 -18.45 3.57 -10.17
CA ALA A 96 -18.85 3.64 -11.56
C ALA A 96 -18.98 2.20 -12.11
N VAL A 97 -20.18 1.84 -12.58
CA VAL A 97 -20.50 0.50 -13.06
C VAL A 97 -21.13 0.51 -14.44
N SER A 98 -20.93 -0.57 -15.20
CA SER A 98 -21.60 -0.79 -16.48
C SER A 98 -22.85 -1.67 -16.28
N ASN A 99 -23.73 -1.67 -17.26
CA ASN A 99 -24.97 -2.46 -17.26
C ASN A 99 -24.77 -3.99 -17.33
N ARG A 100 -23.55 -4.48 -17.35
CA ARG A 100 -23.22 -5.91 -17.25
C ARG A 100 -23.32 -6.46 -15.82
N TYR A 101 -23.35 -5.58 -14.82
CA TYR A 101 -23.50 -5.99 -13.42
C TYR A 101 -24.97 -5.99 -13.03
N SER A 102 -25.37 -6.98 -12.22
CA SER A 102 -26.72 -7.07 -11.64
C SER A 102 -26.81 -6.32 -10.30
N VAL A 103 -28.01 -6.14 -9.79
CA VAL A 103 -28.24 -5.56 -8.46
C VAL A 103 -27.62 -6.46 -7.39
N GLU A 104 -27.77 -7.79 -7.51
CA GLU A 104 -27.20 -8.78 -6.57
C GLU A 104 -25.67 -8.70 -6.52
N ALA A 105 -25.02 -8.45 -7.66
CA ALA A 105 -23.58 -8.22 -7.72
C ALA A 105 -23.18 -6.97 -6.92
N MET A 106 -23.97 -5.90 -6.99
CA MET A 106 -23.75 -4.70 -6.17
C MET A 106 -24.02 -4.97 -4.69
N ASP A 107 -25.03 -5.78 -4.37
CA ASP A 107 -25.30 -6.18 -2.99
C ASP A 107 -24.11 -6.95 -2.37
N GLU A 108 -23.47 -7.84 -3.14
CA GLU A 108 -22.25 -8.55 -2.70
C GLU A 108 -21.08 -7.59 -2.49
N LEU A 109 -20.84 -6.65 -3.42
CA LEU A 109 -19.82 -5.64 -3.26
C LEU A 109 -20.04 -4.83 -1.98
N TYR A 110 -21.25 -4.34 -1.77
CA TYR A 110 -21.59 -3.54 -0.59
C TYR A 110 -21.62 -4.37 0.70
N ALA A 111 -21.87 -5.68 0.63
CA ALA A 111 -21.70 -6.57 1.78
C ALA A 111 -20.24 -6.62 2.25
N GLY A 112 -19.29 -6.62 1.33
CA GLY A 112 -17.85 -6.50 1.65
C GLY A 112 -17.48 -5.14 2.24
N ILE A 113 -17.98 -4.04 1.64
CA ILE A 113 -17.78 -2.68 2.15
C ILE A 113 -18.30 -2.57 3.59
N ARG A 114 -19.53 -3.01 3.85
CA ARG A 114 -20.12 -2.98 5.21
C ARG A 114 -19.32 -3.83 6.20
N LEU A 115 -18.88 -5.01 5.79
CA LEU A 115 -18.05 -5.88 6.64
C LEU A 115 -16.75 -5.22 7.09
N CYS A 116 -16.06 -4.51 6.18
CA CYS A 116 -14.85 -3.78 6.52
C CYS A 116 -15.19 -2.59 7.44
N CYS A 117 -16.22 -1.83 7.12
CA CYS A 117 -16.67 -0.70 7.95
C CYS A 117 -17.01 -1.15 9.39
N GLU A 118 -17.75 -2.23 9.55
CA GLU A 118 -18.09 -2.81 10.86
C GLU A 118 -16.85 -3.25 11.63
N ARG A 119 -15.90 -3.91 10.96
CA ARG A 119 -14.68 -4.40 11.60
C ARG A 119 -13.81 -3.29 12.18
N TYR A 120 -13.79 -2.14 11.54
CA TYR A 120 -12.92 -1.00 11.92
C TYR A 120 -13.69 0.18 12.54
N ASP A 121 -14.95 -0.03 12.93
CA ASP A 121 -15.82 1.00 13.54
C ASP A 121 -15.93 2.26 12.66
N VAL A 122 -16.10 2.06 11.35
CA VAL A 122 -16.24 3.13 10.35
C VAL A 122 -17.70 3.21 9.91
N SER A 123 -18.28 4.40 9.94
CA SER A 123 -19.63 4.63 9.43
C SER A 123 -19.63 4.88 7.93
N LEU A 124 -20.34 4.08 7.15
CA LEU A 124 -20.60 4.39 5.74
C LEU A 124 -21.66 5.48 5.67
N VAL A 125 -21.27 6.71 5.31
CA VAL A 125 -22.14 7.90 5.41
C VAL A 125 -22.65 8.43 4.08
N GLY A 126 -22.17 7.90 2.95
CA GLY A 126 -22.63 8.33 1.63
C GLY A 126 -21.73 7.84 0.51
N GLY A 127 -21.91 8.44 -0.65
CA GLY A 127 -21.16 8.12 -1.85
C GLY A 127 -21.88 8.59 -3.10
N ASP A 128 -21.49 8.05 -4.25
CA ASP A 128 -22.08 8.34 -5.55
C ASP A 128 -22.12 7.08 -6.43
N THR A 129 -23.01 7.06 -7.41
CA THR A 129 -23.09 5.99 -8.40
C THR A 129 -23.12 6.58 -9.81
N ALA A 130 -22.13 6.22 -10.60
CA ALA A 130 -22.03 6.66 -11.99
C ALA A 130 -22.07 5.47 -12.96
N SER A 131 -22.32 5.77 -14.23
CA SER A 131 -22.26 4.77 -15.30
C SER A 131 -20.91 4.80 -16.00
N THR A 132 -20.39 3.62 -16.36
CA THR A 132 -19.21 3.49 -17.21
C THR A 132 -19.49 2.57 -18.40
N ARG A 133 -18.76 2.76 -19.51
CA ARG A 133 -18.74 1.84 -20.67
C ARG A 133 -17.58 0.86 -20.62
N ALA A 134 -16.63 1.10 -19.72
CA ALA A 134 -15.45 0.26 -19.47
C ALA A 134 -15.64 -0.64 -18.23
N GLY A 135 -14.61 -0.94 -17.54
CA GLY A 135 -14.63 -1.70 -16.31
C GLY A 135 -15.21 -0.94 -15.11
N MET A 136 -15.35 -1.62 -13.99
CA MET A 136 -15.77 -1.01 -12.73
C MET A 136 -14.67 -0.10 -12.18
N VAL A 137 -15.07 1.03 -11.60
CA VAL A 137 -14.19 1.92 -10.84
C VAL A 137 -14.80 2.14 -9.47
N ILE A 138 -14.00 1.95 -8.43
CA ILE A 138 -14.43 2.16 -7.05
C ILE A 138 -13.52 3.21 -6.45
N THR A 139 -14.10 4.28 -5.92
CA THR A 139 -13.37 5.31 -5.18
C THR A 139 -13.91 5.39 -3.75
N VAL A 140 -13.02 5.23 -2.78
CA VAL A 140 -13.36 5.31 -1.36
C VAL A 140 -12.64 6.50 -0.75
N THR A 141 -13.41 7.36 -0.10
CA THR A 141 -12.88 8.45 0.72
C THR A 141 -13.11 8.10 2.18
N VAL A 142 -12.03 8.10 2.99
CA VAL A 142 -12.10 7.87 4.43
C VAL A 142 -11.74 9.16 5.16
N VAL A 143 -12.57 9.48 6.14
CA VAL A 143 -12.33 10.55 7.11
C VAL A 143 -11.96 9.92 8.43
N GLY A 144 -10.85 10.35 9.00
CA GLY A 144 -10.36 9.93 10.31
C GLY A 144 -10.02 11.11 11.20
N GLU A 145 -9.60 10.82 12.40
CA GLU A 145 -9.12 11.81 13.35
C GLU A 145 -7.83 11.35 14.04
N VAL A 146 -7.04 12.31 14.48
CA VAL A 146 -5.82 12.07 15.24
C VAL A 146 -5.57 13.24 16.21
N GLU A 147 -4.96 12.97 17.35
CA GLU A 147 -4.48 14.02 18.26
C GLU A 147 -3.27 14.72 17.62
N GLU A 148 -3.20 16.05 17.68
CA GLU A 148 -2.14 16.86 17.06
C GLU A 148 -0.73 16.37 17.40
N GLU A 149 -0.51 16.01 18.64
CA GLU A 149 0.78 15.52 19.15
C GLU A 149 1.14 14.09 18.73
N LYS A 150 0.17 13.36 18.16
CA LYS A 150 0.35 11.98 17.70
C LYS A 150 0.41 11.85 16.18
N ILE A 151 0.15 12.94 15.45
CA ILE A 151 0.23 12.89 13.99
C ILE A 151 1.61 12.44 13.58
N THR A 152 1.64 11.41 12.75
CA THR A 152 2.87 10.95 12.14
C THR A 152 2.80 11.19 10.63
N HIS A 153 3.84 11.80 10.08
CA HIS A 153 3.96 12.13 8.67
C HIS A 153 4.98 11.21 7.99
N ARG A 154 5.00 11.19 6.67
CA ARG A 154 6.13 10.58 5.91
C ARG A 154 7.46 11.26 6.20
N ARG A 155 7.43 12.55 6.54
CA ARG A 155 8.59 13.34 6.94
C ARG A 155 8.82 13.27 8.45
N GLY A 156 10.06 13.42 8.88
CA GLY A 156 10.41 13.52 10.30
C GLY A 156 11.40 12.48 10.77
N ALA A 157 11.76 11.52 9.91
CA ALA A 157 12.82 10.56 10.21
C ALA A 157 14.14 11.27 10.48
N GLN A 158 14.85 10.85 11.49
CA GLN A 158 16.11 11.44 11.94
C GLN A 158 17.26 10.43 11.82
N HIS A 159 18.47 10.93 11.66
CA HIS A 159 19.67 10.11 11.66
C HIS A 159 19.72 9.19 12.89
N ASN A 160 20.01 7.90 12.65
CA ASN A 160 20.02 6.82 13.63
C ASN A 160 18.64 6.36 14.14
N ASP A 161 17.54 6.87 13.61
CA ASP A 161 16.25 6.25 13.87
C ASP A 161 16.23 4.81 13.35
N LEU A 162 15.58 3.93 14.09
CA LEU A 162 15.35 2.55 13.66
C LEU A 162 14.24 2.51 12.64
N ILE A 163 14.43 1.76 11.56
CA ILE A 163 13.41 1.51 10.54
C ILE A 163 12.71 0.21 10.87
N CYS A 164 11.40 0.29 11.03
CA CYS A 164 10.53 -0.81 11.40
C CYS A 164 9.47 -1.06 10.33
N VAL A 165 9.10 -2.31 10.14
CA VAL A 165 7.97 -2.71 9.29
C VAL A 165 7.08 -3.67 10.04
N SER A 166 5.77 -3.57 9.84
CA SER A 166 4.81 -4.52 10.38
C SER A 166 4.65 -5.75 9.48
N GLY A 167 4.21 -6.87 10.07
CA GLY A 167 3.83 -8.09 9.35
C GLY A 167 4.91 -8.66 8.45
N ASP A 168 4.52 -9.09 7.25
CA ASP A 168 5.41 -9.59 6.20
C ASP A 168 5.21 -8.85 4.88
N LEU A 169 6.20 -8.96 4.01
CA LEU A 169 6.28 -8.26 2.73
C LEU A 169 6.34 -9.20 1.54
N GLY A 170 5.74 -8.79 0.43
CA GLY A 170 5.74 -9.50 -0.84
C GLY A 170 4.69 -10.57 -0.96
N SER A 171 3.99 -10.94 0.12
CA SER A 171 2.95 -11.99 0.10
C SER A 171 1.74 -11.60 -0.75
N ALA A 172 1.33 -10.34 -0.73
CA ALA A 172 0.24 -9.88 -1.59
C ALA A 172 0.58 -10.01 -3.08
N TYR A 173 1.78 -9.63 -3.47
CA TYR A 173 2.23 -9.79 -4.86
C TYR A 173 2.39 -11.27 -5.25
N ALA A 174 2.88 -12.11 -4.35
CA ALA A 174 2.93 -13.55 -4.57
C ALA A 174 1.53 -14.13 -4.83
N GLY A 175 0.51 -13.68 -4.08
CA GLY A 175 -0.89 -14.04 -4.30
C GLY A 175 -1.40 -13.61 -5.68
N LEU A 176 -1.08 -12.40 -6.12
CA LEU A 176 -1.38 -11.94 -7.48
C LEU A 176 -0.76 -12.84 -8.55
N LEU A 177 0.51 -13.23 -8.39
CA LEU A 177 1.20 -14.11 -9.33
C LEU A 177 0.50 -15.48 -9.46
N VAL A 178 0.04 -16.07 -8.36
CA VAL A 178 -0.74 -17.30 -8.37
C VAL A 178 -2.04 -17.11 -9.16
N LEU A 179 -2.79 -16.05 -8.87
CA LEU A 179 -4.07 -15.76 -9.54
C LEU A 179 -3.89 -15.53 -11.05
N GLU A 180 -2.88 -14.77 -11.44
CA GLU A 180 -2.60 -14.53 -12.86
C GLU A 180 -2.14 -15.80 -13.58
N ARG A 181 -1.36 -16.68 -12.95
CA ARG A 181 -1.00 -17.98 -13.49
C ARG A 181 -2.24 -18.85 -13.76
N GLU A 182 -3.11 -18.94 -12.78
CA GLU A 182 -4.34 -19.74 -12.90
C GLU A 182 -5.30 -19.17 -13.93
N LYS A 183 -5.42 -17.83 -14.01
CA LYS A 183 -6.19 -17.16 -15.06
C LYS A 183 -5.70 -17.49 -16.46
N VAL A 184 -4.39 -17.41 -16.70
CA VAL A 184 -3.79 -17.78 -18.01
C VAL A 184 -4.07 -19.25 -18.34
N THR A 185 -3.94 -20.14 -17.36
CA THR A 185 -4.21 -21.57 -17.53
C THR A 185 -5.68 -21.82 -17.88
N TYR A 186 -6.61 -21.20 -17.16
CA TYR A 186 -8.04 -21.30 -17.43
C TYR A 186 -8.42 -20.73 -18.79
N GLN A 187 -7.86 -19.59 -19.18
CA GLN A 187 -8.11 -19.00 -20.51
C GLN A 187 -7.63 -19.89 -21.67
N ALA A 188 -6.51 -20.62 -21.46
CA ALA A 188 -5.98 -21.56 -22.45
C ALA A 188 -6.81 -22.85 -22.52
N ASN A 189 -7.37 -23.31 -21.42
CA ASN A 189 -8.20 -24.52 -21.32
C ASN A 189 -9.26 -24.37 -20.22
N PRO A 190 -10.49 -23.93 -20.57
CA PRO A 190 -11.58 -23.73 -19.60
C PRO A 190 -12.05 -24.98 -18.85
N ASP A 191 -11.69 -26.18 -19.32
CA ASP A 191 -12.00 -27.43 -18.62
C ASP A 191 -11.05 -27.70 -17.44
N PHE A 192 -9.98 -26.93 -17.35
CA PHE A 192 -9.00 -27.05 -16.28
C PHE A 192 -9.48 -26.27 -15.02
N GLN A 193 -9.52 -26.96 -13.89
CA GLN A 193 -9.85 -26.30 -12.62
C GLN A 193 -8.61 -25.60 -12.06
N PRO A 194 -8.72 -24.34 -11.61
CA PRO A 194 -7.61 -23.63 -10.97
C PRO A 194 -7.08 -24.40 -9.75
N ASP A 195 -5.76 -24.50 -9.63
CA ASP A 195 -5.09 -25.08 -8.46
C ASP A 195 -4.62 -23.97 -7.50
N LEU A 196 -5.44 -23.71 -6.51
CA LEU A 196 -5.19 -22.71 -5.47
C LEU A 196 -4.81 -23.35 -4.12
N ALA A 197 -4.74 -24.68 -4.05
CA ALA A 197 -4.51 -25.40 -2.79
C ALA A 197 -3.13 -25.08 -2.19
N GLY A 198 -3.13 -24.71 -0.92
CA GLY A 198 -1.91 -24.40 -0.17
C GLY A 198 -1.31 -23.01 -0.45
N PHE A 199 -2.06 -22.14 -1.14
CA PHE A 199 -1.70 -20.71 -1.34
C PHE A 199 -2.62 -19.77 -0.56
N ASP A 200 -3.40 -20.29 0.38
CA ASP A 200 -4.46 -19.56 1.09
C ASP A 200 -3.96 -18.24 1.67
N TYR A 201 -2.80 -18.25 2.31
CA TYR A 201 -2.23 -17.06 2.93
C TYR A 201 -1.92 -15.94 1.92
N VAL A 202 -1.15 -16.25 0.88
CA VAL A 202 -0.77 -15.22 -0.13
C VAL A 202 -1.99 -14.73 -0.91
N LEU A 203 -2.98 -15.61 -1.15
CA LEU A 203 -4.24 -15.23 -1.78
C LEU A 203 -5.06 -14.29 -0.89
N GLU A 204 -5.15 -14.59 0.42
CA GLU A 204 -5.82 -13.70 1.38
C GLU A 204 -5.13 -12.35 1.45
N ARG A 205 -3.80 -12.31 1.52
CA ARG A 205 -3.01 -11.06 1.54
C ARG A 205 -3.31 -10.16 0.34
N PHE A 206 -3.50 -10.72 -0.86
CA PHE A 206 -3.83 -9.95 -2.05
C PHE A 206 -5.32 -9.57 -2.13
N LEU A 207 -6.21 -10.53 -1.89
CA LEU A 207 -7.66 -10.35 -2.10
C LEU A 207 -8.33 -9.58 -0.96
N LYS A 208 -7.81 -9.69 0.26
CA LYS A 208 -8.39 -9.12 1.48
C LYS A 208 -7.30 -8.59 2.42
N PRO A 209 -6.59 -7.54 2.03
CA PRO A 209 -5.58 -6.93 2.90
C PRO A 209 -6.22 -6.37 4.17
N GLU A 210 -5.46 -6.38 5.26
CA GLU A 210 -5.90 -5.87 6.56
C GLU A 210 -5.09 -4.61 6.92
N PRO A 211 -5.73 -3.44 7.06
CA PRO A 211 -5.04 -2.24 7.52
C PRO A 211 -4.57 -2.41 8.96
N ARG A 212 -3.33 -2.03 9.24
CA ARG A 212 -2.63 -2.34 10.48
C ARG A 212 -3.02 -1.41 11.65
N MET A 213 -4.33 -1.30 11.90
CA MET A 213 -4.86 -0.59 13.06
C MET A 213 -4.47 -1.23 14.40
N ASP A 214 -4.17 -2.53 14.40
CA ASP A 214 -3.61 -3.27 15.54
C ASP A 214 -2.25 -2.69 15.96
N ILE A 215 -1.39 -2.35 15.00
CA ILE A 215 -0.08 -1.74 15.24
C ILE A 215 -0.22 -0.31 15.78
N VAL A 216 -1.10 0.50 15.16
CA VAL A 216 -1.40 1.86 15.66
C VAL A 216 -1.84 1.81 17.14
N LYS A 217 -2.74 0.88 17.47
CA LYS A 217 -3.17 0.67 18.85
C LYS A 217 -2.03 0.24 19.77
N SER A 218 -1.20 -0.73 19.35
CA SER A 218 -0.08 -1.23 20.12
C SER A 218 1.00 -0.17 20.36
N LEU A 219 1.26 0.70 19.38
CA LEU A 219 2.15 1.85 19.52
C LEU A 219 1.61 2.84 20.57
N ALA A 220 0.32 3.15 20.51
CA ALA A 220 -0.33 4.04 21.46
C ALA A 220 -0.31 3.47 22.92
N GLU A 221 -0.55 2.16 23.11
CA GLU A 221 -0.49 1.49 24.40
C GLU A 221 0.92 1.52 25.01
N ARG A 222 1.96 1.59 24.19
CA ARG A 222 3.36 1.67 24.60
C ARG A 222 3.89 3.12 24.67
N GLU A 223 3.03 4.09 24.41
CA GLU A 223 3.41 5.51 24.36
C GLU A 223 4.59 5.74 23.40
N VAL A 224 4.49 5.17 22.19
CA VAL A 224 5.44 5.35 21.10
C VAL A 224 4.74 6.14 19.98
N VAL A 225 5.31 7.27 19.61
CA VAL A 225 4.92 8.03 18.43
C VAL A 225 6.06 7.91 17.42
N PRO A 226 5.83 7.28 16.25
CA PRO A 226 6.84 7.18 15.21
C PRO A 226 7.32 8.56 14.75
N THR A 227 8.59 8.67 14.40
CA THR A 227 9.17 9.91 13.88
C THR A 227 8.76 10.17 12.43
N ALA A 228 8.57 9.10 11.63
CA ALA A 228 7.95 9.13 10.32
C ALA A 228 7.22 7.80 10.07
N MET A 229 6.18 7.82 9.23
CA MET A 229 5.42 6.61 8.90
C MET A 229 4.74 6.74 7.52
N THR A 230 4.56 5.62 6.85
CA THR A 230 3.75 5.44 5.63
C THR A 230 3.29 4.00 5.54
N ASP A 231 2.36 3.68 4.65
CA ASP A 231 2.04 2.28 4.35
C ASP A 231 2.89 1.71 3.19
N VAL A 232 2.93 0.39 3.09
CA VAL A 232 3.64 -0.33 2.01
C VAL A 232 2.61 -0.76 0.96
N SER A 233 2.19 0.18 0.12
CA SER A 233 1.20 -0.04 -0.94
C SER A 233 1.82 -0.34 -2.31
N GLU A 234 2.96 0.26 -2.65
CA GLU A 234 3.64 0.07 -3.94
C GLU A 234 4.95 -0.75 -3.81
N GLY A 235 5.21 -1.28 -2.61
CA GLY A 235 6.40 -2.04 -2.24
C GLY A 235 7.35 -1.29 -1.32
N LEU A 236 8.19 -2.04 -0.60
CA LEU A 236 9.07 -1.48 0.42
C LEU A 236 10.06 -0.44 -0.15
N ALA A 237 10.60 -0.67 -1.34
CA ALA A 237 11.55 0.25 -1.95
C ALA A 237 10.90 1.62 -2.23
N ASP A 238 9.67 1.64 -2.75
CA ASP A 238 8.91 2.86 -2.99
C ASP A 238 8.65 3.62 -1.70
N SER A 239 8.14 2.94 -0.68
CA SER A 239 7.83 3.54 0.62
C SER A 239 9.08 4.10 1.32
N LEU A 240 10.21 3.40 1.28
CA LEU A 240 11.50 3.88 1.82
C LEU A 240 11.99 5.12 1.08
N LEU A 241 11.91 5.13 -0.25
CA LEU A 241 12.33 6.28 -1.07
C LEU A 241 11.45 7.51 -0.79
N HIS A 242 10.13 7.32 -0.64
CA HIS A 242 9.24 8.41 -0.25
C HIS A 242 9.54 8.96 1.14
N LEU A 243 9.75 8.10 2.13
CA LEU A 243 10.09 8.48 3.50
C LEU A 243 11.43 9.22 3.54
N CYS A 244 12.46 8.69 2.88
CA CYS A 244 13.79 9.32 2.81
C CYS A 244 13.73 10.68 2.11
N ARG A 245 13.02 10.78 0.98
CA ARG A 245 12.83 12.04 0.25
C ARG A 245 12.13 13.09 1.12
N ALA A 246 11.02 12.71 1.77
CA ALA A 246 10.24 13.61 2.62
C ALA A 246 11.02 14.08 3.85
N SER A 247 11.92 13.26 4.37
CA SER A 247 12.75 13.55 5.54
C SER A 247 14.12 14.15 5.21
N GLY A 248 14.53 14.17 3.93
CA GLY A 248 15.83 14.67 3.50
C GLY A 248 17.01 13.82 4.00
N CYS A 249 16.83 12.51 4.14
CA CYS A 249 17.82 11.56 4.65
C CYS A 249 18.01 10.38 3.68
N GLY A 250 18.97 9.50 3.99
CA GLY A 250 19.09 8.19 3.38
C GLY A 250 18.67 7.09 4.36
N CYS A 251 18.78 5.84 3.95
CA CYS A 251 18.54 4.70 4.82
C CYS A 251 19.42 3.51 4.44
N GLU A 252 19.66 2.64 5.42
CA GLU A 252 20.29 1.35 5.23
C GLU A 252 19.37 0.26 5.80
N VAL A 253 18.90 -0.65 4.94
CA VAL A 253 18.09 -1.81 5.34
C VAL A 253 18.83 -3.10 5.02
N TYR A 254 18.57 -4.15 5.78
CA TYR A 254 19.26 -5.44 5.66
C TYR A 254 18.33 -6.48 5.06
N GLU A 255 18.74 -7.07 3.94
CA GLU A 255 17.98 -8.13 3.26
C GLU A 255 17.59 -9.26 4.21
N GLU A 256 18.53 -9.72 5.06
CA GLU A 256 18.32 -10.81 6.03
C GLU A 256 17.27 -10.48 7.12
N ARG A 257 16.92 -9.21 7.28
CA ARG A 257 15.94 -8.75 8.27
C ARG A 257 14.56 -8.47 7.68
N LEU A 258 14.41 -8.59 6.36
CA LEU A 258 13.12 -8.40 5.73
C LEU A 258 12.20 -9.57 6.10
N PRO A 259 11.02 -9.29 6.66
CA PRO A 259 10.06 -10.34 6.98
C PRO A 259 9.39 -10.81 5.69
N ILE A 260 9.71 -12.00 5.25
CA ILE A 260 9.15 -12.63 4.04
C ILE A 260 8.58 -13.98 4.44
N ASP A 261 7.29 -14.17 4.20
CA ASP A 261 6.63 -15.43 4.52
C ASP A 261 7.11 -16.60 3.65
N TYR A 262 7.04 -17.80 4.22
CA TYR A 262 7.40 -19.03 3.52
C TYR A 262 6.58 -19.24 2.24
N GLN A 263 5.28 -18.94 2.24
CA GLN A 263 4.45 -19.10 1.04
C GLN A 263 4.88 -18.15 -0.08
N CYS A 264 5.29 -16.91 0.25
CA CYS A 264 5.88 -16.00 -0.74
C CYS A 264 7.13 -16.62 -1.38
N SER A 265 8.04 -17.15 -0.56
CA SER A 265 9.26 -17.83 -1.05
C SER A 265 8.96 -19.07 -1.90
N ARG A 266 7.96 -19.85 -1.51
CA ARG A 266 7.46 -20.99 -2.26
C ARG A 266 6.93 -20.58 -3.64
N VAL A 267 6.04 -19.57 -3.69
CA VAL A 267 5.50 -19.05 -4.96
C VAL A 267 6.62 -18.60 -5.89
N CYS A 268 7.59 -17.83 -5.39
CA CYS A 268 8.72 -17.38 -6.20
C CYS A 268 9.49 -18.55 -6.82
N SER A 269 9.76 -19.61 -6.04
CA SER A 269 10.47 -20.80 -6.53
C SER A 269 9.69 -21.59 -7.59
N GLU A 270 8.35 -21.61 -7.49
CA GLU A 270 7.47 -22.27 -8.46
C GLU A 270 7.30 -21.47 -9.76
N MET A 271 7.27 -20.10 -9.66
CA MET A 271 7.10 -19.23 -10.83
C MET A 271 8.34 -19.18 -11.71
N SER A 272 9.52 -19.02 -11.14
CA SER A 272 10.77 -18.94 -11.89
C SER A 272 11.99 -19.13 -10.99
N LYS A 273 12.98 -19.87 -11.46
CA LYS A 273 14.27 -20.01 -10.75
C LYS A 273 15.01 -18.68 -10.53
N ASN A 274 14.65 -17.65 -11.26
CA ASN A 274 15.29 -16.32 -11.18
C ASN A 274 14.46 -15.32 -10.37
N MET A 275 13.27 -15.71 -9.89
CA MET A 275 12.44 -14.83 -9.07
C MET A 275 12.87 -14.93 -7.61
N LEU A 276 13.34 -13.84 -7.07
CA LEU A 276 13.76 -13.77 -5.67
C LEU A 276 12.62 -13.23 -4.80
N PRO A 277 12.35 -13.83 -3.63
CA PRO A 277 11.34 -13.33 -2.69
C PRO A 277 11.56 -11.88 -2.28
N VAL A 278 12.82 -11.46 -2.14
CA VAL A 278 13.19 -10.08 -1.86
C VAL A 278 12.69 -9.11 -2.93
N SER A 279 12.62 -9.51 -4.19
CA SER A 279 12.08 -8.68 -5.28
C SER A 279 10.56 -8.45 -5.11
N CYS A 280 9.83 -9.45 -4.61
CA CYS A 280 8.42 -9.31 -4.27
C CYS A 280 8.23 -8.33 -3.10
N ALA A 281 9.04 -8.42 -2.06
CA ALA A 281 9.00 -7.52 -0.92
C ALA A 281 9.33 -6.06 -1.31
N LEU A 282 10.38 -5.86 -2.12
CA LEU A 282 10.83 -4.52 -2.50
C LEU A 282 9.89 -3.83 -3.49
N ASN A 283 9.35 -4.57 -4.49
CA ASN A 283 8.69 -3.97 -5.65
C ASN A 283 7.32 -4.56 -5.97
N GLY A 284 6.82 -5.53 -5.21
CA GLY A 284 5.55 -6.19 -5.48
C GLY A 284 4.35 -5.33 -5.13
N GLY A 285 4.39 -4.72 -3.96
CA GLY A 285 3.32 -3.87 -3.44
C GLY A 285 2.06 -4.61 -2.98
N LYS A 286 1.06 -3.83 -2.60
CA LYS A 286 -0.27 -4.27 -2.13
C LYS A 286 -0.24 -5.01 -0.78
N ASP A 287 0.84 -4.90 0.00
CA ASP A 287 0.95 -5.51 1.32
C ASP A 287 0.19 -4.73 2.39
N TYR A 288 0.10 -3.40 2.27
CA TYR A 288 -0.56 -2.49 3.22
C TYR A 288 -0.10 -2.66 4.67
N GLU A 289 1.17 -3.06 4.84
CA GLU A 289 1.88 -3.01 6.10
C GLU A 289 2.33 -1.59 6.43
N LEU A 290 2.62 -1.29 7.70
CA LEU A 290 3.17 0.00 8.10
C LEU A 290 4.70 -0.04 8.08
N LEU A 291 5.30 0.91 7.36
CA LEU A 291 6.71 1.25 7.43
C LEU A 291 6.86 2.50 8.29
N PHE A 292 7.65 2.44 9.36
CA PHE A 292 7.82 3.59 10.24
C PHE A 292 9.22 3.66 10.83
N THR A 293 9.58 4.86 11.29
CA THR A 293 10.82 5.11 12.00
C THR A 293 10.56 5.49 13.45
N VAL A 294 11.44 5.06 14.34
CA VAL A 294 11.39 5.39 15.76
C VAL A 294 12.77 5.73 16.29
N SER A 295 12.81 6.64 17.25
CA SER A 295 14.03 6.96 17.96
C SER A 295 14.59 5.72 18.68
N GLN A 296 15.92 5.58 18.71
CA GLN A 296 16.59 4.52 19.49
C GLN A 296 16.16 4.48 20.96
N LYS A 297 15.68 5.59 21.52
CA LYS A 297 15.15 5.66 22.89
C LYS A 297 13.95 4.73 23.10
N ASP A 298 13.18 4.48 22.06
CA ASP A 298 11.99 3.64 22.11
C ASP A 298 12.28 2.18 21.77
N TYR A 299 13.54 1.82 21.49
CA TYR A 299 13.95 0.44 21.17
C TYR A 299 13.40 -0.60 22.15
N GLU A 300 13.54 -0.36 23.45
CA GLU A 300 13.07 -1.28 24.48
C GLU A 300 11.55 -1.48 24.48
N LYS A 301 10.79 -0.49 24.00
CA LYS A 301 9.35 -0.56 23.89
C LYS A 301 8.88 -1.34 22.64
N ILE A 302 9.66 -1.29 21.55
CA ILE A 302 9.26 -1.88 20.27
C ILE A 302 9.86 -3.26 19.99
N LYS A 303 11.04 -3.59 20.57
CA LYS A 303 11.77 -4.84 20.26
C LYS A 303 10.98 -6.12 20.52
N GLU A 304 10.00 -6.07 21.42
CA GLU A 304 9.14 -7.21 21.81
C GLU A 304 7.70 -7.05 21.29
N MET A 305 7.45 -6.08 20.39
CA MET A 305 6.13 -5.95 19.78
C MET A 305 5.94 -7.06 18.75
N GLU A 306 4.89 -7.84 18.93
CA GLU A 306 4.51 -8.87 18.00
C GLU A 306 4.17 -8.26 16.62
N GLY A 307 4.65 -8.87 15.56
CA GLY A 307 4.42 -8.43 14.19
C GLY A 307 5.16 -7.16 13.78
N ILE A 308 6.20 -6.74 14.52
CA ILE A 308 7.11 -5.65 14.14
C ILE A 308 8.52 -6.20 13.93
N HIS A 309 9.14 -5.76 12.83
CA HIS A 309 10.50 -6.14 12.45
C HIS A 309 11.36 -4.90 12.27
N ILE A 310 12.49 -4.83 12.99
CA ILE A 310 13.50 -3.78 12.79
C ILE A 310 14.37 -4.21 11.63
N ILE A 311 14.24 -3.53 10.49
CA ILE A 311 14.88 -3.92 9.23
C ILE A 311 16.14 -3.11 8.91
N GLY A 312 16.36 -1.97 9.59
CA GLY A 312 17.49 -1.10 9.30
C GLY A 312 17.49 0.17 10.13
N TYR A 313 18.14 1.19 9.62
CA TYR A 313 18.23 2.50 10.28
C TYR A 313 18.33 3.64 9.26
N VAL A 314 18.02 4.84 9.72
CA VAL A 314 18.11 6.08 8.94
C VAL A 314 19.53 6.60 8.94
N THR A 315 20.07 6.90 7.75
CA THR A 315 21.40 7.46 7.57
C THR A 315 21.38 8.99 7.45
N GLU A 316 22.54 9.60 7.35
CA GLU A 316 22.69 11.06 7.25
C GLU A 316 22.04 11.63 5.98
N SER A 317 21.80 12.93 5.99
CA SER A 317 21.36 13.68 4.82
C SER A 317 22.37 13.57 3.67
N GLY A 318 21.84 13.38 2.45
CA GLY A 318 22.68 13.22 1.25
C GLY A 318 23.20 11.81 1.01
N MET A 319 22.97 10.87 1.92
CA MET A 319 23.26 9.46 1.69
C MET A 319 22.13 8.81 0.88
N PRO A 320 22.41 7.81 0.03
CA PRO A 320 21.40 7.08 -0.70
C PRO A 320 20.57 6.17 0.21
N ALA A 321 19.40 5.77 -0.28
CA ALA A 321 18.65 4.66 0.29
C ALA A 321 19.17 3.33 -0.26
N VAL A 322 19.66 2.45 0.59
CA VAL A 322 20.36 1.22 0.17
C VAL A 322 19.88 0.00 0.93
N MET A 323 20.03 -1.16 0.31
CA MET A 323 19.90 -2.48 0.94
C MET A 323 21.27 -3.16 1.01
N VAL A 324 21.57 -3.73 2.16
CA VAL A 324 22.78 -4.58 2.39
C VAL A 324 22.37 -6.04 2.23
N THR A 325 23.03 -6.73 1.32
CA THR A 325 22.81 -8.15 1.07
C THR A 325 23.53 -9.04 2.08
N PRO A 326 23.21 -10.35 2.17
CA PRO A 326 23.92 -11.31 3.04
C PRO A 326 25.43 -11.42 2.74
N GLN A 327 25.83 -11.06 1.53
CA GLN A 327 27.26 -11.01 1.14
C GLN A 327 27.93 -9.68 1.49
N ASN A 328 27.26 -8.84 2.26
CA ASN A 328 27.73 -7.50 2.65
C ASN A 328 27.97 -6.57 1.45
N THR A 329 27.16 -6.73 0.40
CA THR A 329 27.15 -5.86 -0.79
C THR A 329 26.02 -4.85 -0.65
N THR A 330 26.29 -3.59 -0.91
CA THR A 330 25.30 -2.52 -0.87
C THR A 330 24.67 -2.35 -2.25
N ILE A 331 23.33 -2.35 -2.30
CA ILE A 331 22.52 -2.15 -3.50
C ILE A 331 21.64 -0.91 -3.28
N GLU A 332 21.74 0.07 -4.18
CA GLU A 332 20.86 1.24 -4.14
C GLU A 332 19.41 0.84 -4.45
N LEU A 333 18.46 1.29 -3.62
CA LEU A 333 17.04 1.02 -3.80
C LEU A 333 16.50 1.79 -5.00
N LYS A 334 15.69 1.09 -5.80
CA LYS A 334 15.00 1.65 -6.96
C LYS A 334 13.55 1.21 -6.94
N ALA A 335 12.66 2.13 -7.27
CA ALA A 335 11.22 1.84 -7.40
C ALA A 335 10.68 2.40 -8.71
N GLN A 336 9.62 1.78 -9.21
CA GLN A 336 8.87 2.27 -10.37
C GLN A 336 8.27 3.64 -10.04
N GLY A 337 8.47 4.63 -10.92
CA GLY A 337 8.00 6.00 -10.68
C GLY A 337 9.03 6.94 -10.04
N PHE A 338 10.07 6.42 -9.42
CA PHE A 338 11.30 7.15 -9.04
C PHE A 338 12.34 7.01 -10.15
N THR A 339 12.03 7.43 -11.36
CA THR A 339 13.07 7.54 -12.39
C THR A 339 13.97 8.70 -12.01
N ALA A 340 15.25 8.41 -11.77
CA ALA A 340 16.27 9.45 -11.78
C ALA A 340 16.22 10.14 -13.15
N GLN A 341 15.98 11.43 -13.15
CA GLN A 341 16.19 12.27 -14.31
C GLN A 341 17.68 12.43 -14.56
#